data_3125e7f09cff29ba9bea8ee55f7f1984
#
_entry.id   3125e7f09cff29ba9bea8ee55f7f1984
#
_cell.length_a   1.000
_cell.length_b   1.000
_cell.length_c   1.000
_cell.angle_alpha   90.00
_cell.angle_beta   90.00
_cell.angle_gamma   90.00
#
_symmetry.space_group_name_H-M   'P 1'
#
loop_
_entity.id
_entity.type
_entity.pdbx_description
1 polymer ?
#
loop_
_entity_poly.entity_id
_entity_poly.type
_entity_poly.pdbx_seq_one_letter_code
_entity_poly.pdbx_strand_id
1 'polypeptide(L)'
;MKTLILGDTHGRSNWKDVLAAHRFDDVARVVFMGDYFDSFNISGVEQLHNFYEIIRFKEETDKEVIMLVGNHDHHYLDVGEDYSGYQPAMRWDFNDALKKNMHHLQMAYLLDDVLFTHAGVSPIWMDDTFYRETKQGWSKDTIVEDLNELYKARPALFNFSHLGWDPSGDSVEQCPVWIRPRSLMKSNTGDNGLKKHFRQVVGHTQVKNIFDSFVASEKAMGSRYYLIDAMEDGGYVIYEDGELKPMQL
;
A
#
# COMPACT_ATOMS: atom_id res chain seq x y z
N MET A 1 3.41 4.96 -21.90
CA MET A 1 3.11 6.03 -20.91
C MET A 1 3.45 5.48 -19.54
N LYS A 2 4.05 6.32 -18.67
CA LYS A 2 4.59 5.91 -17.38
C LYS A 2 3.55 5.94 -16.27
N THR A 3 3.64 4.99 -15.35
CA THR A 3 3.02 5.06 -14.02
C THR A 3 4.12 5.29 -12.99
N LEU A 4 4.03 6.34 -12.22
CA LEU A 4 4.92 6.57 -11.07
C LEU A 4 4.31 5.89 -9.83
N ILE A 5 5.12 5.14 -9.10
CA ILE A 5 4.70 4.38 -7.93
C ILE A 5 5.54 4.84 -6.76
N LEU A 6 4.87 5.38 -5.75
CA LEU A 6 5.45 6.04 -4.59
C LEU A 6 5.15 5.22 -3.35
N GLY A 7 6.18 4.84 -2.60
CA GLY A 7 6.06 4.13 -1.33
C GLY A 7 5.41 4.97 -0.23
N ASP A 8 5.62 4.56 1.00
CA ASP A 8 5.03 5.17 2.19
C ASP A 8 5.52 6.60 2.36
N THR A 9 4.58 7.55 2.41
CA THR A 9 4.97 8.97 2.44
C THR A 9 5.29 9.48 3.84
N HIS A 10 4.56 9.03 4.86
CA HIS A 10 4.72 9.47 6.25
C HIS A 10 4.89 10.99 6.39
N GLY A 11 4.05 11.76 5.67
CA GLY A 11 4.07 13.22 5.67
C GLY A 11 5.16 13.87 4.81
N ARG A 12 6.01 13.09 4.13
CA ARG A 12 7.07 13.62 3.26
C ARG A 12 6.50 14.20 1.96
N SER A 13 7.05 15.33 1.54
CA SER A 13 6.62 16.04 0.32
C SER A 13 7.49 15.75 -0.91
N ASN A 14 8.50 14.87 -0.79
CA ASN A 14 9.43 14.54 -1.88
C ASN A 14 8.77 13.82 -3.07
N TRP A 15 7.52 13.37 -2.95
CA TRP A 15 6.72 12.96 -4.10
C TRP A 15 6.59 14.07 -5.16
N LYS A 16 6.65 15.34 -4.75
CA LYS A 16 6.66 16.49 -5.66
C LYS A 16 7.96 16.54 -6.48
N ASP A 17 9.07 16.20 -5.85
CA ASP A 17 10.37 16.13 -6.53
C ASP A 17 10.40 14.98 -7.53
N VAL A 18 9.78 13.83 -7.18
CA VAL A 18 9.58 12.72 -8.13
C VAL A 18 8.76 13.18 -9.33
N LEU A 19 7.66 13.88 -9.12
CA LEU A 19 6.86 14.41 -10.25
C LEU A 19 7.68 15.40 -11.11
N ALA A 20 8.44 16.28 -10.46
CA ALA A 20 9.26 17.29 -11.14
C ALA A 20 10.44 16.67 -11.93
N ALA A 21 10.93 15.49 -11.52
CA ALA A 21 11.98 14.77 -12.24
C ALA A 21 11.52 14.18 -13.59
N HIS A 22 10.22 14.18 -13.86
CA HIS A 22 9.66 13.64 -15.10
C HIS A 22 8.94 14.71 -15.91
N ARG A 23 8.94 14.52 -17.25
CA ARG A 23 8.03 15.30 -18.09
C ARG A 23 6.60 14.85 -17.77
N PHE A 24 5.80 15.77 -17.28
CA PHE A 24 4.45 15.46 -16.80
C PHE A 24 3.57 14.85 -17.89
N ASP A 25 3.75 15.26 -19.16
CA ASP A 25 3.03 14.71 -20.30
C ASP A 25 3.31 13.22 -20.57
N ASP A 26 4.47 12.71 -20.13
CA ASP A 26 4.82 11.30 -20.27
C ASP A 26 4.21 10.41 -19.18
N VAL A 27 3.68 11.03 -18.12
CA VAL A 27 3.05 10.34 -16.98
C VAL A 27 1.56 10.20 -17.21
N ALA A 28 1.06 8.98 -17.15
CA ALA A 28 -0.38 8.69 -17.23
C ALA A 28 -1.02 8.54 -15.85
N ARG A 29 -0.23 8.05 -14.89
CA ARG A 29 -0.76 7.62 -13.58
C ARG A 29 0.27 7.83 -12.47
N VAL A 30 -0.24 8.11 -11.26
CA VAL A 30 0.55 8.13 -10.02
C VAL A 30 -0.14 7.24 -9.00
N VAL A 31 0.61 6.33 -8.37
CA VAL A 31 0.12 5.42 -7.32
C VAL A 31 0.84 5.75 -6.01
N PHE A 32 0.08 6.14 -5.01
CA PHE A 32 0.54 6.28 -3.63
C PHE A 32 0.18 5.00 -2.86
N MET A 33 1.15 4.39 -2.20
CA MET A 33 0.99 3.09 -1.56
C MET A 33 0.37 3.14 -0.16
N GLY A 34 -0.01 4.33 0.33
CA GLY A 34 -0.57 4.52 1.67
C GLY A 34 0.45 5.05 2.67
N ASP A 35 0.09 4.95 3.96
CA ASP A 35 0.86 5.48 5.07
C ASP A 35 1.19 6.96 4.90
N TYR A 36 0.13 7.78 4.88
CA TYR A 36 0.26 9.25 4.78
C TYR A 36 0.71 9.89 6.09
N PHE A 37 0.45 9.21 7.21
CA PHE A 37 0.68 9.71 8.56
C PHE A 37 1.77 8.95 9.31
N ASP A 38 2.00 9.32 10.57
CA ASP A 38 2.89 8.68 11.54
C ASP A 38 4.39 8.79 11.24
N SER A 39 4.82 9.97 10.83
CA SER A 39 6.23 10.29 10.83
C SER A 39 6.77 10.54 12.25
N PHE A 40 7.99 10.07 12.51
CA PHE A 40 8.72 10.41 13.74
C PHE A 40 9.49 11.74 13.65
N ASN A 41 9.67 12.29 12.44
CA ASN A 41 10.52 13.45 12.17
C ASN A 41 9.76 14.65 11.60
N ILE A 42 8.50 14.48 11.23
CA ILE A 42 7.64 15.51 10.63
C ILE A 42 6.46 15.76 11.57
N SER A 43 6.16 17.02 11.86
CA SER A 43 5.05 17.34 12.75
C SER A 43 3.69 16.84 12.19
N GLY A 44 2.75 16.49 13.06
CA GLY A 44 1.43 16.03 12.63
C GLY A 44 0.69 17.06 11.76
N VAL A 45 0.89 18.35 12.01
CA VAL A 45 0.32 19.44 11.19
C VAL A 45 0.89 19.43 9.76
N GLU A 46 2.19 19.23 9.62
CA GLU A 46 2.84 19.11 8.31
C GLU A 46 2.40 17.84 7.56
N GLN A 47 2.26 16.72 8.28
CA GLN A 47 1.73 15.49 7.70
C GLN A 47 0.30 15.68 7.18
N LEU A 48 -0.56 16.33 7.97
CA LEU A 48 -1.93 16.65 7.58
C LEU A 48 -1.95 17.57 6.35
N HIS A 49 -1.10 18.59 6.34
CA HIS A 49 -0.97 19.50 5.20
C HIS A 49 -0.55 18.74 3.94
N ASN A 50 0.47 17.86 4.04
CA ASN A 50 0.92 17.05 2.92
C ASN A 50 -0.17 16.10 2.39
N PHE A 51 -0.96 15.49 3.28
CA PHE A 51 -2.10 14.68 2.86
C PHE A 51 -3.11 15.48 2.04
N TYR A 52 -3.47 16.68 2.48
CA TYR A 52 -4.37 17.55 1.71
C TYR A 52 -3.75 18.04 0.40
N GLU A 53 -2.43 18.19 0.31
CA GLU A 53 -1.76 18.50 -0.96
C GLU A 53 -1.85 17.32 -1.95
N ILE A 54 -1.75 16.07 -1.48
CA ILE A 54 -1.95 14.88 -2.32
C ILE A 54 -3.41 14.80 -2.80
N ILE A 55 -4.39 15.05 -1.91
CA ILE A 55 -5.81 15.12 -2.30
C ILE A 55 -6.02 16.20 -3.37
N ARG A 56 -5.53 17.41 -3.14
CA ARG A 56 -5.65 18.49 -4.12
C ARG A 56 -4.99 18.14 -5.44
N PHE A 57 -3.80 17.55 -5.42
CA PHE A 57 -3.14 17.07 -6.63
C PHE A 57 -4.03 16.07 -7.40
N LYS A 58 -4.65 15.12 -6.69
CA LYS A 58 -5.58 14.16 -7.30
C LYS A 58 -6.80 14.84 -7.93
N GLU A 59 -7.33 15.88 -7.31
CA GLU A 59 -8.53 16.59 -7.77
C GLU A 59 -8.25 17.55 -8.95
N GLU A 60 -7.05 18.14 -8.98
CA GLU A 60 -6.71 19.20 -9.95
C GLU A 60 -5.98 18.65 -11.20
N THR A 61 -5.35 17.48 -11.12
CA THR A 61 -4.60 16.90 -12.25
C THR A 61 -5.50 16.20 -13.26
N ASP A 62 -5.04 16.15 -14.52
CA ASP A 62 -5.63 15.33 -15.58
C ASP A 62 -5.15 13.86 -15.56
N LYS A 63 -4.25 13.52 -14.62
CA LYS A 63 -3.68 12.19 -14.50
C LYS A 63 -4.55 11.30 -13.60
N GLU A 64 -4.49 10.00 -13.82
CA GLU A 64 -5.09 9.05 -12.89
C GLU A 64 -4.25 8.96 -11.62
N VAL A 65 -4.79 9.35 -10.49
CA VAL A 65 -4.11 9.27 -9.19
C VAL A 65 -4.80 8.24 -8.32
N ILE A 66 -4.04 7.21 -7.95
CA ILE A 66 -4.47 6.12 -7.07
C ILE A 66 -3.89 6.37 -5.67
N MET A 67 -4.75 6.32 -4.68
CA MET A 67 -4.35 6.47 -3.28
C MET A 67 -4.78 5.21 -2.51
N LEU A 68 -3.81 4.44 -2.05
CA LEU A 68 -4.10 3.25 -1.24
C LEU A 68 -4.18 3.64 0.25
N VAL A 69 -4.84 2.80 1.03
CA VAL A 69 -4.87 2.90 2.50
C VAL A 69 -3.74 2.07 3.06
N GLY A 70 -2.92 2.65 3.92
CA GLY A 70 -1.91 1.95 4.72
C GLY A 70 -2.38 1.67 6.15
N ASN A 71 -1.57 0.93 6.91
CA ASN A 71 -1.90 0.61 8.30
C ASN A 71 -1.82 1.85 9.21
N HIS A 72 -0.91 2.80 8.92
CA HIS A 72 -0.80 4.08 9.63
C HIS A 72 -1.89 5.10 9.27
N ASP A 73 -2.70 4.83 8.24
CA ASP A 73 -3.92 5.56 7.96
C ASP A 73 -5.11 4.85 8.62
N HIS A 74 -5.16 3.53 8.50
CA HIS A 74 -6.26 2.69 8.94
C HIS A 74 -6.57 2.83 10.43
N HIS A 75 -5.57 2.88 11.30
CA HIS A 75 -5.79 2.95 12.76
C HIS A 75 -6.42 4.28 13.22
N TYR A 76 -6.41 5.33 12.40
CA TYR A 76 -7.13 6.57 12.69
C TYR A 76 -8.64 6.50 12.39
N LEU A 77 -9.13 5.43 11.77
CA LEU A 77 -10.55 5.30 11.41
C LEU A 77 -11.44 4.78 12.54
N ASP A 78 -10.96 4.72 13.76
CA ASP A 78 -11.68 4.21 14.96
C ASP A 78 -12.15 2.75 14.82
N VAL A 79 -11.41 1.94 14.07
CA VAL A 79 -11.80 0.55 13.75
C VAL A 79 -11.05 -0.51 14.54
N GLY A 80 -10.12 -0.12 15.41
CA GLY A 80 -9.31 -1.07 16.14
C GLY A 80 -8.34 -0.46 17.14
N GLU A 81 -7.15 -1.00 17.17
CA GLU A 81 -6.10 -0.68 18.13
C GLU A 81 -5.17 0.40 17.57
N ASP A 82 -4.57 1.17 18.48
CA ASP A 82 -3.51 2.11 18.15
C ASP A 82 -2.19 1.36 18.04
N TYR A 83 -1.44 1.62 16.98
CA TYR A 83 -0.17 0.94 16.71
C TYR A 83 1.03 1.89 16.83
N SER A 84 2.23 1.36 16.66
CA SER A 84 3.47 2.15 16.70
C SER A 84 3.39 3.37 15.78
N GLY A 85 3.84 4.53 16.27
CA GLY A 85 3.77 5.80 15.52
C GLY A 85 2.49 6.60 15.72
N TYR A 86 1.41 6.00 16.25
CA TYR A 86 0.15 6.69 16.51
C TYR A 86 0.34 7.98 17.31
N GLN A 87 -0.31 9.05 16.86
CA GLN A 87 -0.19 10.39 17.43
C GLN A 87 -1.51 10.82 18.10
N PRO A 88 -1.68 10.59 19.42
CA PRO A 88 -2.94 10.91 20.12
C PRO A 88 -3.36 12.37 19.96
N ALA A 89 -2.40 13.29 19.90
CA ALA A 89 -2.68 14.73 19.73
C ALA A 89 -3.32 15.06 18.37
N MET A 90 -3.06 14.26 17.35
CA MET A 90 -3.56 14.45 15.98
C MET A 90 -4.74 13.53 15.64
N ARG A 91 -5.17 12.69 16.58
CA ARG A 91 -6.21 11.68 16.34
C ARG A 91 -7.43 12.23 15.61
N TRP A 92 -7.97 13.32 16.09
CA TRP A 92 -9.21 13.88 15.55
C TRP A 92 -9.01 14.53 14.18
N ASP A 93 -7.89 15.21 13.99
CA ASP A 93 -7.56 15.86 12.73
C ASP A 93 -7.31 14.84 11.61
N PHE A 94 -6.53 13.79 11.90
CA PHE A 94 -6.29 12.72 10.92
C PHE A 94 -7.54 11.88 10.64
N ASN A 95 -8.32 11.54 11.68
CA ASN A 95 -9.59 10.85 11.51
C ASN A 95 -10.57 11.64 10.62
N ASP A 96 -10.74 12.95 10.89
CA ASP A 96 -11.62 13.82 10.12
C ASP A 96 -11.15 13.94 8.66
N ALA A 97 -9.84 14.13 8.45
CA ALA A 97 -9.24 14.20 7.12
C ALA A 97 -9.48 12.91 6.31
N LEU A 98 -9.22 11.76 6.92
CA LEU A 98 -9.44 10.46 6.27
C LEU A 98 -10.92 10.22 5.96
N LYS A 99 -11.82 10.45 6.93
CA LYS A 99 -13.26 10.24 6.73
C LYS A 99 -13.85 11.12 5.64
N LYS A 100 -13.45 12.39 5.57
CA LYS A 100 -13.90 13.30 4.53
C LYS A 100 -13.42 12.91 3.13
N ASN A 101 -12.24 12.31 3.06
CA ASN A 101 -11.56 11.97 1.80
C ASN A 101 -11.56 10.47 1.49
N MET A 102 -12.33 9.66 2.23
CA MET A 102 -12.36 8.20 2.05
C MET A 102 -12.73 7.78 0.62
N HIS A 103 -13.50 8.58 -0.09
CA HIS A 103 -13.89 8.32 -1.46
C HIS A 103 -12.74 8.43 -2.47
N HIS A 104 -11.61 9.04 -2.09
CA HIS A 104 -10.37 9.08 -2.86
C HIS A 104 -9.46 7.88 -2.60
N LEU A 105 -9.70 7.17 -1.49
CA LEU A 105 -8.86 6.08 -1.00
C LEU A 105 -9.44 4.71 -1.38
N GLN A 106 -8.57 3.76 -1.61
CA GLN A 106 -8.94 2.37 -1.91
C GLN A 106 -7.97 1.37 -1.29
N MET A 107 -8.41 0.12 -1.14
CA MET A 107 -7.59 -0.95 -0.53
C MET A 107 -6.66 -1.61 -1.53
N ALA A 108 -7.10 -1.75 -2.77
CA ALA A 108 -6.37 -2.44 -3.82
C ALA A 108 -6.54 -1.77 -5.18
N TYR A 109 -5.55 -1.92 -6.04
CA TYR A 109 -5.58 -1.49 -7.45
C TYR A 109 -4.87 -2.52 -8.31
N LEU A 110 -5.32 -2.70 -9.55
CA LEU A 110 -4.70 -3.59 -10.53
C LEU A 110 -4.35 -2.82 -11.81
N LEU A 111 -3.11 -2.97 -12.24
CA LEU A 111 -2.65 -2.49 -13.54
C LEU A 111 -1.98 -3.65 -14.27
N ASP A 112 -2.56 -4.10 -15.35
CA ASP A 112 -2.16 -5.31 -16.09
C ASP A 112 -2.11 -6.53 -15.15
N ASP A 113 -0.94 -7.08 -14.87
CA ASP A 113 -0.72 -8.16 -13.92
C ASP A 113 -0.12 -7.69 -12.57
N VAL A 114 -0.03 -6.37 -12.36
CA VAL A 114 0.54 -5.78 -11.13
C VAL A 114 -0.58 -5.42 -10.16
N LEU A 115 -0.64 -6.17 -9.07
CA LEU A 115 -1.56 -5.91 -7.95
C LEU A 115 -0.87 -5.01 -6.92
N PHE A 116 -1.50 -3.88 -6.63
CA PHE A 116 -1.07 -2.92 -5.64
C PHE A 116 -1.97 -3.01 -4.41
N THR A 117 -1.38 -3.28 -3.27
CA THR A 117 -1.95 -3.14 -1.94
C THR A 117 -0.85 -2.66 -1.02
N HIS A 118 -1.19 -2.05 0.11
CA HIS A 118 -0.17 -1.47 0.98
C HIS A 118 0.90 -2.49 1.41
N ALA A 119 0.50 -3.68 1.91
CA ALA A 119 1.44 -4.69 2.42
C ALA A 119 1.47 -6.00 1.63
N GLY A 120 0.49 -6.24 0.75
CA GLY A 120 0.36 -7.46 -0.04
C GLY A 120 -0.82 -8.33 0.36
N VAL A 121 -1.26 -9.20 -0.55
CA VAL A 121 -2.41 -10.08 -0.34
C VAL A 121 -1.96 -11.50 -0.07
N SER A 122 -2.35 -12.02 1.09
CA SER A 122 -2.20 -13.41 1.48
C SER A 122 -3.39 -14.22 0.99
N PRO A 123 -3.19 -15.28 0.17
CA PRO A 123 -4.27 -16.20 -0.16
C PRO A 123 -4.91 -16.85 1.07
N ILE A 124 -4.12 -17.07 2.14
CA ILE A 124 -4.61 -17.66 3.39
C ILE A 124 -5.59 -16.71 4.06
N TRP A 125 -5.27 -15.42 4.14
CA TRP A 125 -6.20 -14.42 4.67
C TRP A 125 -7.47 -14.31 3.80
N MET A 126 -7.34 -14.38 2.49
CA MET A 126 -8.49 -14.38 1.58
C MET A 126 -9.37 -15.62 1.78
N ASP A 127 -8.78 -16.80 1.87
CA ASP A 127 -9.52 -18.04 2.07
C ASP A 127 -10.22 -18.09 3.44
N ASP A 128 -9.57 -17.60 4.50
CA ASP A 128 -10.13 -17.62 5.85
C ASP A 128 -11.09 -16.46 6.10
N THR A 129 -10.65 -15.23 5.87
CA THR A 129 -11.42 -14.03 6.26
C THR A 129 -12.45 -13.66 5.22
N PHE A 130 -12.05 -13.52 3.97
CA PHE A 130 -12.98 -13.13 2.90
C PHE A 130 -14.07 -14.17 2.72
N TYR A 131 -13.73 -15.46 2.60
CA TYR A 131 -14.71 -16.53 2.49
C TYR A 131 -15.63 -16.62 3.72
N ARG A 132 -15.09 -16.47 4.93
CA ARG A 132 -15.90 -16.52 6.16
C ARG A 132 -16.96 -15.43 6.19
N GLU A 133 -16.62 -14.24 5.73
CA GLU A 133 -17.49 -13.06 5.76
C GLU A 133 -18.50 -13.03 4.60
N THR A 134 -18.06 -13.41 3.41
CA THR A 134 -18.88 -13.30 2.19
C THR A 134 -19.57 -14.61 1.78
N LYS A 135 -19.03 -15.78 2.25
CA LYS A 135 -19.38 -17.12 1.77
C LYS A 135 -19.10 -17.32 0.27
N GLN A 136 -18.28 -16.46 -0.31
CA GLN A 136 -17.84 -16.51 -1.70
C GLN A 136 -16.34 -16.73 -1.76
N GLY A 137 -15.87 -17.56 -2.68
CA GLY A 137 -14.46 -17.68 -2.98
C GLY A 137 -13.98 -16.43 -3.75
N TRP A 138 -12.76 -15.99 -3.48
CA TRP A 138 -12.14 -14.94 -4.28
C TRP A 138 -11.73 -15.47 -5.67
N SER A 139 -11.64 -14.59 -6.64
CA SER A 139 -11.10 -14.89 -7.96
C SER A 139 -10.08 -13.83 -8.41
N LYS A 140 -9.22 -14.21 -9.36
CA LYS A 140 -8.27 -13.25 -9.93
C LYS A 140 -8.96 -12.08 -10.66
N ASP A 141 -10.17 -12.29 -11.13
CA ASP A 141 -10.91 -11.31 -11.92
C ASP A 141 -11.69 -10.31 -11.05
N THR A 142 -11.95 -10.65 -9.78
CA THR A 142 -12.75 -9.83 -8.84
C THR A 142 -11.96 -9.35 -7.62
N ILE A 143 -10.74 -9.82 -7.41
CA ILE A 143 -9.97 -9.60 -6.16
C ILE A 143 -9.86 -8.12 -5.75
N VAL A 144 -9.71 -7.21 -6.70
CA VAL A 144 -9.60 -5.77 -6.40
C VAL A 144 -10.94 -5.21 -5.96
N GLU A 145 -12.00 -5.55 -6.66
CA GLU A 145 -13.36 -5.16 -6.30
C GLU A 145 -13.75 -5.74 -4.95
N ASP A 146 -13.50 -7.04 -4.77
CA ASP A 146 -13.75 -7.77 -3.53
C ASP A 146 -13.05 -7.13 -2.31
N LEU A 147 -11.77 -6.78 -2.44
CA LEU A 147 -11.00 -6.13 -1.37
C LEU A 147 -11.51 -4.72 -1.07
N ASN A 148 -11.82 -3.95 -2.11
CA ASN A 148 -12.30 -2.58 -1.95
C ASN A 148 -13.71 -2.54 -1.33
N GLU A 149 -14.60 -3.43 -1.73
CA GLU A 149 -15.95 -3.53 -1.16
C GLU A 149 -15.92 -4.06 0.28
N LEU A 150 -15.10 -5.09 0.54
CA LEU A 150 -14.94 -5.62 1.90
C LEU A 150 -14.40 -4.55 2.85
N TYR A 151 -13.41 -3.76 2.41
CA TYR A 151 -12.87 -2.67 3.22
C TYR A 151 -13.93 -1.62 3.55
N LYS A 152 -14.73 -1.20 2.59
CA LYS A 152 -15.84 -0.25 2.80
C LYS A 152 -16.89 -0.79 3.76
N ALA A 153 -17.24 -2.07 3.63
CA ALA A 153 -18.29 -2.69 4.42
C ALA A 153 -17.83 -3.10 5.83
N ARG A 154 -16.59 -3.53 5.97
CA ARG A 154 -16.04 -4.15 7.17
C ARG A 154 -14.58 -3.74 7.42
N PRO A 155 -14.25 -2.46 7.61
CA PRO A 155 -12.87 -2.02 7.78
C PRO A 155 -12.15 -2.69 8.97
N ALA A 156 -12.86 -3.05 10.03
CA ALA A 156 -12.28 -3.76 11.18
C ALA A 156 -11.64 -5.12 10.86
N LEU A 157 -11.96 -5.74 9.71
CA LEU A 157 -11.29 -6.96 9.25
C LEU A 157 -9.86 -6.72 8.79
N PHE A 158 -9.47 -5.47 8.60
CA PHE A 158 -8.14 -5.05 8.20
C PHE A 158 -7.27 -4.60 9.38
N ASN A 159 -7.71 -4.86 10.61
CA ASN A 159 -6.89 -4.69 11.79
C ASN A 159 -5.77 -5.73 11.85
N PHE A 160 -4.75 -5.43 12.65
CA PHE A 160 -3.68 -6.39 12.93
C PHE A 160 -4.25 -7.67 13.53
N SER A 161 -3.86 -8.82 13.00
CA SER A 161 -4.26 -10.11 13.55
C SER A 161 -3.27 -10.54 14.62
N HIS A 162 -3.77 -10.78 15.84
CA HIS A 162 -3.00 -11.35 16.95
C HIS A 162 -2.91 -12.89 16.88
N LEU A 163 -3.45 -13.50 15.84
CA LEU A 163 -3.38 -14.93 15.63
C LEU A 163 -1.94 -15.33 15.28
N GLY A 164 -1.40 -16.33 15.99
CA GLY A 164 -0.08 -16.89 15.70
C GLY A 164 1.10 -16.28 16.48
N TRP A 165 0.87 -15.31 17.34
CA TRP A 165 1.85 -14.78 18.30
C TRP A 165 3.24 -14.41 17.75
N ASP A 166 3.28 -13.65 16.69
CA ASP A 166 4.53 -12.99 16.29
C ASP A 166 4.40 -11.47 16.52
N PRO A 167 5.13 -10.89 17.51
CA PRO A 167 5.10 -9.45 17.78
C PRO A 167 5.57 -8.59 16.61
N SER A 168 6.29 -9.18 15.64
CA SER A 168 6.74 -8.48 14.43
C SER A 168 5.65 -8.38 13.36
N GLY A 169 4.49 -9.01 13.57
CA GLY A 169 3.44 -9.11 12.56
C GLY A 169 3.73 -10.12 11.45
N ASP A 170 4.72 -10.99 11.61
CA ASP A 170 5.10 -11.97 10.59
C ASP A 170 4.17 -13.21 10.60
N SER A 171 2.90 -13.00 10.26
CA SER A 171 1.90 -14.06 10.13
C SER A 171 1.30 -14.10 8.74
N VAL A 172 1.08 -15.32 8.20
CA VAL A 172 0.42 -15.54 6.91
C VAL A 172 -1.06 -15.18 6.92
N GLU A 173 -1.64 -14.99 8.11
CA GLU A 173 -3.04 -14.62 8.34
C GLU A 173 -3.25 -13.10 8.42
N GLN A 174 -2.19 -12.31 8.23
CA GLN A 174 -2.30 -10.86 8.20
C GLN A 174 -3.01 -10.36 6.94
N CYS A 175 -3.78 -9.30 7.13
CA CYS A 175 -4.51 -8.63 6.07
C CYS A 175 -3.60 -7.78 5.15
N PRO A 176 -4.14 -7.26 4.03
CA PRO A 176 -3.38 -6.52 3.01
C PRO A 176 -2.68 -5.24 3.47
N VAL A 177 -2.90 -4.75 4.67
CA VAL A 177 -2.19 -3.60 5.23
C VAL A 177 -1.17 -3.96 6.31
N TRP A 178 -1.05 -5.26 6.68
CA TRP A 178 -0.18 -5.67 7.77
C TRP A 178 0.82 -6.77 7.44
N ILE A 179 0.59 -7.59 6.42
CA ILE A 179 1.44 -8.75 6.15
C ILE A 179 2.89 -8.36 5.87
N ARG A 180 3.83 -9.07 6.49
CA ARG A 180 5.27 -8.86 6.25
C ARG A 180 5.77 -9.71 5.09
N PRO A 181 6.89 -9.32 4.44
CA PRO A 181 7.37 -9.96 3.21
C PRO A 181 7.59 -11.45 3.31
N ARG A 182 8.15 -11.93 4.44
CA ARG A 182 8.41 -13.35 4.65
C ARG A 182 7.11 -14.16 4.68
N SER A 183 6.11 -13.69 5.38
CA SER A 183 4.79 -14.32 5.45
C SER A 183 4.03 -14.19 4.15
N LEU A 184 4.14 -13.06 3.46
CA LEU A 184 3.56 -12.88 2.12
C LEU A 184 4.11 -13.93 1.14
N MET A 185 5.42 -14.13 1.11
CA MET A 185 6.05 -15.18 0.29
C MET A 185 5.59 -16.57 0.71
N LYS A 186 5.55 -16.85 2.01
CA LYS A 186 5.16 -18.14 2.57
C LYS A 186 3.69 -18.47 2.28
N SER A 187 2.79 -17.49 2.36
CA SER A 187 1.36 -17.67 2.09
C SER A 187 1.07 -18.02 0.63
N ASN A 188 1.92 -17.58 -0.28
CA ASN A 188 1.76 -17.75 -1.72
C ASN A 188 2.52 -18.99 -2.26
N THR A 189 2.72 -20.02 -1.44
CA THR A 189 3.32 -21.29 -1.86
C THR A 189 2.26 -22.22 -2.48
N GLY A 190 2.67 -23.03 -3.46
CA GLY A 190 1.79 -23.99 -4.10
C GLY A 190 1.10 -23.51 -5.39
N ASP A 191 0.19 -24.34 -5.89
CA ASP A 191 -0.42 -24.15 -7.21
C ASP A 191 -1.58 -23.14 -7.25
N ASN A 192 -2.13 -22.77 -6.11
CA ASN A 192 -3.28 -21.88 -5.99
C ASN A 192 -2.92 -20.45 -5.55
N GLY A 193 -1.64 -20.13 -5.45
CA GLY A 193 -1.20 -18.82 -4.98
C GLY A 193 -1.43 -17.70 -5.98
N LEU A 194 -1.68 -16.49 -5.46
CA LEU A 194 -1.82 -15.25 -6.25
C LEU A 194 -0.63 -14.97 -7.16
N LYS A 195 0.57 -15.43 -6.79
CA LYS A 195 1.80 -15.29 -7.58
C LYS A 195 1.73 -15.83 -9.01
N LYS A 196 0.77 -16.71 -9.30
CA LYS A 196 0.56 -17.19 -10.67
C LYS A 196 -0.11 -16.16 -11.56
N HIS A 197 -0.89 -15.30 -10.94
CA HIS A 197 -1.73 -14.32 -11.63
C HIS A 197 -1.14 -12.93 -11.57
N PHE A 198 -0.48 -12.57 -10.46
CA PHE A 198 -0.06 -11.21 -10.19
C PHE A 198 1.42 -11.12 -9.77
N ARG A 199 2.04 -10.03 -10.17
CA ARG A 199 3.14 -9.40 -9.45
C ARG A 199 2.53 -8.50 -8.39
N GLN A 200 3.04 -8.51 -7.16
CA GLN A 200 2.56 -7.63 -6.10
C GLN A 200 3.59 -6.55 -5.80
N VAL A 201 3.18 -5.30 -5.86
CA VAL A 201 3.98 -4.15 -5.43
C VAL A 201 3.45 -3.68 -4.08
N VAL A 202 4.33 -3.57 -3.10
CA VAL A 202 3.98 -3.32 -1.70
C VAL A 202 4.91 -2.30 -1.04
N GLY A 203 4.37 -1.47 -0.15
CA GLY A 203 5.06 -0.59 0.78
C GLY A 203 5.31 -1.28 2.13
N HIS A 204 4.91 -0.63 3.23
CA HIS A 204 4.79 -1.15 4.59
C HIS A 204 6.10 -1.62 5.25
N THR A 205 7.00 -2.20 4.50
CA THR A 205 8.28 -2.69 5.02
C THR A 205 9.41 -1.89 4.42
N GLN A 206 9.99 -1.03 5.23
CA GLN A 206 11.05 -0.13 4.81
C GLN A 206 12.23 -0.89 4.22
N VAL A 207 12.70 -0.42 3.09
CA VAL A 207 13.92 -0.89 2.41
C VAL A 207 14.94 0.25 2.33
N LYS A 208 16.17 -0.05 2.68
CA LYS A 208 17.25 0.96 2.70
C LYS A 208 17.70 1.40 1.32
N ASN A 209 17.50 0.56 0.34
CA ASN A 209 17.90 0.83 -1.04
C ASN A 209 16.91 0.14 -1.99
N ILE A 210 16.30 0.92 -2.84
CA ILE A 210 15.28 0.43 -3.79
C ILE A 210 15.87 -0.56 -4.80
N PHE A 211 17.09 -0.36 -5.25
CA PHE A 211 17.76 -1.25 -6.22
C PHE A 211 18.09 -2.60 -5.60
N ASP A 212 18.59 -2.62 -4.36
CA ASP A 212 18.85 -3.87 -3.62
C ASP A 212 17.56 -4.66 -3.38
N SER A 213 16.46 -3.96 -3.09
CA SER A 213 15.13 -4.58 -2.96
C SER A 213 14.70 -5.26 -4.26
N PHE A 214 14.90 -4.62 -5.40
CA PHE A 214 14.56 -5.22 -6.70
C PHE A 214 15.45 -6.43 -7.03
N VAL A 215 16.74 -6.37 -6.75
CA VAL A 215 17.64 -7.51 -6.88
C VAL A 215 17.22 -8.68 -5.97
N ALA A 216 16.78 -8.40 -4.74
CA ALA A 216 16.25 -9.41 -3.83
C ALA A 216 14.94 -10.01 -4.35
N SER A 217 14.05 -9.19 -4.92
CA SER A 217 12.80 -9.64 -5.56
C SER A 217 13.08 -10.62 -6.71
N GLU A 218 14.03 -10.30 -7.56
CA GLU A 218 14.40 -11.18 -8.67
C GLU A 218 15.00 -12.51 -8.20
N LYS A 219 15.93 -12.46 -7.26
CA LYS A 219 16.69 -13.65 -6.81
C LYS A 219 15.92 -14.55 -5.85
N ALA A 220 15.22 -13.95 -4.88
CA ALA A 220 14.60 -14.70 -3.79
C ALA A 220 13.09 -14.91 -3.98
N MET A 221 12.43 -14.02 -4.71
CA MET A 221 10.96 -13.96 -4.82
C MET A 221 10.45 -14.23 -6.24
N GLY A 222 11.34 -14.59 -7.18
CA GLY A 222 11.00 -14.92 -8.56
C GLY A 222 10.30 -13.79 -9.31
N SER A 223 10.69 -12.53 -9.05
CA SER A 223 10.11 -11.31 -9.65
C SER A 223 8.59 -11.20 -9.47
N ARG A 224 8.10 -11.61 -8.29
CA ARG A 224 6.66 -11.60 -7.98
C ARG A 224 6.26 -10.65 -6.87
N TYR A 225 7.21 -10.20 -6.04
CA TYR A 225 6.97 -9.27 -4.94
C TYR A 225 8.01 -8.18 -4.97
N TYR A 226 7.58 -6.94 -5.03
CA TYR A 226 8.44 -5.76 -5.08
C TYR A 226 8.16 -4.88 -3.87
N LEU A 227 9.13 -4.79 -2.96
CA LEU A 227 9.06 -3.96 -1.76
C LEU A 227 9.58 -2.58 -2.12
N ILE A 228 8.76 -1.55 -1.98
CA ILE A 228 9.07 -0.21 -2.48
C ILE A 228 9.00 0.89 -1.43
N ASP A 229 8.88 0.56 -0.16
CA ASP A 229 8.92 1.56 0.90
C ASP A 229 10.35 2.10 1.08
N ALA A 230 10.72 3.04 0.22
CA ALA A 230 12.03 3.69 0.13
C ALA A 230 11.93 5.21 -0.06
N MET A 231 10.75 5.82 0.12
CA MET A 231 10.54 7.26 -0.09
C MET A 231 11.38 8.11 0.84
N GLU A 232 11.73 7.63 2.04
CA GLU A 232 12.61 8.35 2.95
C GLU A 232 13.97 8.65 2.32
N ASP A 233 14.51 7.73 1.56
CA ASP A 233 15.78 7.87 0.83
C ASP A 233 15.58 8.33 -0.62
N GLY A 234 14.37 8.73 -1.02
CA GLY A 234 14.04 9.19 -2.37
C GLY A 234 13.87 8.08 -3.40
N GLY A 235 13.73 6.81 -2.96
CA GLY A 235 13.47 5.67 -3.83
C GLY A 235 12.00 5.62 -4.29
N TYR A 236 11.77 5.34 -5.57
CA TYR A 236 10.45 5.15 -6.16
C TYR A 236 10.52 4.19 -7.34
N VAL A 237 9.38 3.86 -7.95
CA VAL A 237 9.31 2.91 -9.05
C VAL A 237 8.56 3.51 -10.24
N ILE A 238 9.01 3.19 -11.45
CA ILE A 238 8.29 3.45 -12.69
C ILE A 238 7.77 2.12 -13.24
N TYR A 239 6.50 2.09 -13.60
CA TYR A 239 5.96 1.04 -14.46
C TYR A 239 5.76 1.58 -15.85
N GLU A 240 6.39 0.94 -16.84
CA GLU A 240 6.35 1.32 -18.25
C GLU A 240 6.55 0.09 -19.11
N ASP A 241 5.72 -0.09 -20.11
CA ASP A 241 5.80 -1.18 -21.12
C ASP A 241 5.84 -2.59 -20.50
N GLY A 242 5.10 -2.80 -19.41
CA GLY A 242 5.05 -4.09 -18.69
C GLY A 242 6.18 -4.30 -17.69
N GLU A 243 7.10 -3.37 -17.55
CA GLU A 243 8.28 -3.49 -16.68
C GLU A 243 8.21 -2.54 -15.47
N LEU A 244 8.64 -3.05 -14.31
CA LEU A 244 8.86 -2.28 -13.09
C LEU A 244 10.34 -1.90 -13.01
N LYS A 245 10.63 -0.60 -12.89
CA LYS A 245 12.00 -0.05 -12.87
C LYS A 245 12.22 0.74 -11.58
N PRO A 246 13.17 0.34 -10.71
CA PRO A 246 13.53 1.12 -9.53
C PRO A 246 14.25 2.40 -9.94
N MET A 247 13.94 3.48 -9.24
CA MET A 247 14.49 4.82 -9.47
C MET A 247 14.91 5.46 -8.14
N GLN A 248 15.79 6.43 -8.22
CA GLN A 248 16.26 7.23 -7.08
C GLN A 248 16.28 8.70 -7.48
N LEU A 249 15.83 9.61 -6.58
CA LEU A 249 15.98 11.06 -6.71
C LEU A 249 17.42 11.50 -6.62
#